data_1b7ba1fb4f2c22e05088688098435c78
#
_entry.id   1b7ba1fb4f2c22e05088688098435c78
#
_cell.length_a   1.000
_cell.length_b   1.000
_cell.length_c   1.000
_cell.angle_alpha   90.00
_cell.angle_beta   90.00
_cell.angle_gamma   90.00
#
_symmetry.space_group_name_H-M   'P 1'
#
loop_
_entity.id
_entity.type
_entity.pdbx_description
1 polymer ?
#
loop_
_entity_poly.entity_id
_entity_poly.type
_entity_poly.pdbx_seq_one_letter_code
_entity_poly.pdbx_strand_id
1 'polypeptide(L)'
;IRRDFIVGVNIGKNKHTELDDAYQDYKFSFEKCFETADYFTINVSSPNTEGLRQLQQKKFLDEILKHLQLLNKELDTTYSDTAKDIYLKIAPDLTEAELDDIIQVSIDNNITGLIATNTTISRDTLPEGIYESGGLSGKPLEPISNSVIKYVMNKAQGKLVVIACGGISSYDDVREKLDLGASLVQLYTGLIYEGPGLIKRLKKEMLSARK
;
A
#
# COMPACT_ATOMS: atom_id res chain seq x y z
N ILE A 1 -1.14 -22.95 -12.08
CA ILE A 1 -0.36 -22.44 -13.24
C ILE A 1 0.92 -21.83 -12.68
N ARG A 2 2.10 -22.42 -13.04
CA ARG A 2 3.39 -21.85 -12.66
C ARG A 2 3.61 -20.54 -13.43
N ARG A 3 3.78 -19.43 -12.72
CA ARG A 3 4.02 -18.10 -13.30
C ARG A 3 5.45 -17.68 -13.02
N ASP A 4 6.05 -17.00 -13.99
CA ASP A 4 7.41 -16.43 -13.85
C ASP A 4 7.42 -15.02 -13.22
N PHE A 5 6.27 -14.59 -12.64
CA PHE A 5 6.10 -13.28 -12.03
C PHE A 5 5.19 -13.36 -10.80
N ILE A 6 5.42 -12.46 -9.85
CA ILE A 6 4.65 -12.33 -8.62
C ILE A 6 3.39 -11.51 -8.88
N VAL A 7 2.24 -11.98 -8.38
CA VAL A 7 0.94 -11.32 -8.49
C VAL A 7 0.45 -10.88 -7.11
N GLY A 8 0.39 -9.58 -6.90
CA GLY A 8 -0.27 -8.99 -5.73
C GLY A 8 -1.72 -8.66 -6.04
N VAL A 9 -2.63 -9.06 -5.17
CA VAL A 9 -4.05 -8.73 -5.29
C VAL A 9 -4.41 -7.61 -4.32
N ASN A 10 -4.96 -6.51 -4.86
CA ASN A 10 -5.41 -5.35 -4.06
C ASN A 10 -6.91 -5.47 -3.80
N ILE A 11 -7.29 -5.60 -2.54
CA ILE A 11 -8.68 -5.76 -2.10
C ILE A 11 -9.14 -4.59 -1.24
N GLY A 12 -10.44 -4.29 -1.29
CA GLY A 12 -11.04 -3.17 -0.60
C GLY A 12 -12.54 -3.38 -0.33
N LYS A 13 -13.12 -2.47 0.45
CA LYS A 13 -14.54 -2.44 0.79
C LYS A 13 -15.39 -2.02 -0.43
N ASN A 14 -16.53 -2.64 -0.61
CA ASN A 14 -17.57 -2.18 -1.53
C ASN A 14 -18.16 -0.82 -1.11
N LYS A 15 -18.69 -0.08 -2.09
CA LYS A 15 -19.25 1.24 -1.86
C LYS A 15 -20.44 1.21 -0.87
N HIS A 16 -21.26 0.16 -0.92
CA HIS A 16 -22.51 0.06 -0.16
C HIS A 16 -22.40 -0.72 1.14
N THR A 17 -21.22 -1.27 1.46
CA THR A 17 -21.00 -1.99 2.72
C THR A 17 -20.73 -0.99 3.84
N GLU A 18 -21.43 -1.16 4.98
CA GLU A 18 -21.20 -0.33 6.17
C GLU A 18 -19.81 -0.59 6.77
N LEU A 19 -19.32 0.35 7.57
CA LEU A 19 -17.96 0.28 8.12
C LEU A 19 -17.79 -0.92 9.07
N ASP A 20 -18.79 -1.19 9.92
CA ASP A 20 -18.76 -2.30 10.86
C ASP A 20 -18.81 -3.67 10.17
N ASP A 21 -19.30 -3.74 8.94
CA ASP A 21 -19.34 -4.96 8.11
C ASP A 21 -18.19 -5.04 7.08
N ALA A 22 -17.34 -4.04 7.04
CA ALA A 22 -16.29 -3.94 6.04
C ALA A 22 -15.39 -5.18 5.96
N TYR A 23 -15.06 -5.78 7.11
CA TYR A 23 -14.21 -6.97 7.18
C TYR A 23 -14.73 -8.14 6.35
N GLN A 24 -16.06 -8.25 6.12
CA GLN A 24 -16.66 -9.30 5.31
C GLN A 24 -16.27 -9.19 3.83
N ASP A 25 -16.23 -7.97 3.28
CA ASP A 25 -15.79 -7.74 1.89
C ASP A 25 -14.33 -8.14 1.70
N TYR A 26 -13.46 -7.80 2.66
CA TYR A 26 -12.06 -8.18 2.62
C TYR A 26 -11.89 -9.70 2.73
N LYS A 27 -12.60 -10.36 3.65
CA LYS A 27 -12.59 -11.83 3.78
C LYS A 27 -13.03 -12.52 2.50
N PHE A 28 -14.17 -12.09 1.94
CA PHE A 28 -14.69 -12.66 0.69
C PHE A 28 -13.68 -12.54 -0.45
N SER A 29 -13.10 -11.36 -0.63
CA SER A 29 -12.13 -11.12 -1.70
C SER A 29 -10.83 -11.87 -1.47
N PHE A 30 -10.37 -11.96 -0.23
CA PHE A 30 -9.17 -12.70 0.16
C PHE A 30 -9.32 -14.19 -0.15
N GLU A 31 -10.42 -14.80 0.28
CA GLU A 31 -10.73 -16.22 0.03
C GLU A 31 -10.80 -16.52 -1.45
N LYS A 32 -11.54 -15.71 -2.23
CA LYS A 32 -11.72 -15.92 -3.67
C LYS A 32 -10.43 -15.80 -4.49
N CYS A 33 -9.47 -15.03 -4.02
CA CYS A 33 -8.22 -14.78 -4.73
C CYS A 33 -7.04 -15.57 -4.16
N PHE A 34 -7.22 -16.35 -3.08
CA PHE A 34 -6.14 -16.97 -2.33
C PHE A 34 -5.19 -17.82 -3.20
N GLU A 35 -5.74 -18.71 -4.01
CA GLU A 35 -4.95 -19.60 -4.87
C GLU A 35 -4.20 -18.86 -6.01
N THR A 36 -4.68 -17.68 -6.38
CA THR A 36 -4.11 -16.90 -7.50
C THR A 36 -3.18 -15.78 -7.06
N ALA A 37 -3.24 -15.36 -5.80
CA ALA A 37 -2.40 -14.32 -5.24
C ALA A 37 -1.10 -14.90 -4.69
N ASP A 38 -0.01 -14.17 -4.90
CA ASP A 38 1.25 -14.43 -4.19
C ASP A 38 1.32 -13.58 -2.90
N TYR A 39 0.67 -12.40 -2.90
CA TYR A 39 0.47 -11.57 -1.72
C TYR A 39 -0.81 -10.73 -1.84
N PHE A 40 -1.28 -10.17 -0.71
CA PHE A 40 -2.44 -9.30 -0.67
C PHE A 40 -2.09 -7.88 -0.23
N THR A 41 -2.76 -6.91 -0.85
CA THR A 41 -2.79 -5.52 -0.41
C THR A 41 -4.16 -5.17 0.12
N ILE A 42 -4.24 -4.83 1.40
CA ILE A 42 -5.45 -4.38 2.08
C ILE A 42 -5.56 -2.87 1.88
N ASN A 43 -6.47 -2.45 1.02
CA ASN A 43 -6.63 -1.04 0.66
C ASN A 43 -7.72 -0.38 1.50
N VAL A 44 -7.31 0.38 2.49
CA VAL A 44 -8.18 1.18 3.39
C VAL A 44 -8.00 2.69 3.16
N SER A 45 -7.38 3.09 2.07
CA SER A 45 -6.82 4.45 1.92
C SER A 45 -7.28 5.22 0.69
N SER A 46 -8.14 4.64 -0.17
CA SER A 46 -8.65 5.35 -1.34
C SER A 46 -9.58 6.51 -0.92
N PRO A 47 -9.37 7.72 -1.45
CA PRO A 47 -10.28 8.84 -1.21
C PRO A 47 -11.57 8.77 -2.04
N ASN A 48 -11.62 7.86 -3.03
CA ASN A 48 -12.71 7.78 -4.00
C ASN A 48 -13.87 6.89 -3.54
N THR A 49 -13.72 6.18 -2.42
CA THR A 49 -14.77 5.36 -1.81
C THR A 49 -15.17 6.02 -0.50
N GLU A 50 -16.43 6.39 -0.39
CA GLU A 50 -16.97 7.05 0.79
C GLU A 50 -16.71 6.23 2.07
N GLY A 51 -16.24 6.88 3.11
CA GLY A 51 -15.94 6.27 4.40
C GLY A 51 -14.73 5.32 4.44
N LEU A 52 -14.15 4.94 3.29
CA LEU A 52 -13.08 3.93 3.27
C LEU A 52 -11.90 4.29 4.17
N ARG A 53 -11.49 5.56 4.20
CA ARG A 53 -10.35 6.02 5.02
C ARG A 53 -10.61 5.92 6.52
N GLN A 54 -11.87 5.87 6.95
CA GLN A 54 -12.22 5.66 8.36
C GLN A 54 -11.79 4.26 8.83
N LEU A 55 -11.64 3.29 7.91
CA LEU A 55 -11.12 1.96 8.22
C LEU A 55 -9.65 1.97 8.66
N GLN A 56 -8.94 3.08 8.53
CA GLN A 56 -7.60 3.26 9.08
C GLN A 56 -7.60 3.52 10.60
N GLN A 57 -8.77 3.83 11.17
CA GLN A 57 -8.92 3.94 12.62
C GLN A 57 -8.67 2.59 13.28
N LYS A 58 -7.97 2.61 14.41
CA LYS A 58 -7.50 1.43 15.15
C LYS A 58 -8.53 0.33 15.28
N LYS A 59 -9.78 0.67 15.67
CA LYS A 59 -10.87 -0.30 15.89
C LYS A 59 -11.14 -1.14 14.64
N PHE A 60 -11.41 -0.49 13.52
CA PHE A 60 -11.78 -1.16 12.27
C PHE A 60 -10.60 -1.90 11.66
N LEU A 61 -9.42 -1.27 11.71
CA LEU A 61 -8.21 -1.84 11.15
C LEU A 61 -7.82 -3.14 11.87
N ASP A 62 -7.83 -3.13 13.19
CA ASP A 62 -7.54 -4.30 14.02
C ASP A 62 -8.52 -5.47 13.73
N GLU A 63 -9.81 -5.17 13.59
CA GLU A 63 -10.83 -6.17 13.25
C GLU A 63 -10.56 -6.78 11.85
N ILE A 64 -10.33 -5.96 10.84
CA ILE A 64 -10.03 -6.44 9.48
C ILE A 64 -8.80 -7.33 9.48
N LEU A 65 -7.70 -6.87 10.08
CA LEU A 65 -6.43 -7.60 10.05
C LEU A 65 -6.48 -8.91 10.84
N LYS A 66 -7.15 -8.94 11.99
CA LYS A 66 -7.38 -10.17 12.76
C LYS A 66 -8.14 -11.22 11.96
N HIS A 67 -9.25 -10.82 11.33
CA HIS A 67 -10.04 -11.74 10.52
C HIS A 67 -9.25 -12.28 9.33
N LEU A 68 -8.46 -11.43 8.67
CA LEU A 68 -7.65 -11.86 7.54
C LEU A 68 -6.51 -12.79 7.96
N GLN A 69 -5.85 -12.54 9.08
CA GLN A 69 -4.79 -13.42 9.57
C GLN A 69 -5.32 -14.80 10.02
N LEU A 70 -6.52 -14.86 10.61
CA LEU A 70 -7.16 -16.12 10.93
C LEU A 70 -7.49 -16.90 9.65
N LEU A 71 -8.13 -16.23 8.69
CA LEU A 71 -8.47 -16.83 7.39
C LEU A 71 -7.22 -17.26 6.62
N ASN A 72 -6.14 -16.49 6.64
CA ASN A 72 -4.88 -16.80 5.99
C ASN A 72 -4.29 -18.13 6.49
N LYS A 73 -4.33 -18.36 7.81
CA LYS A 73 -3.89 -19.63 8.42
C LYS A 73 -4.80 -20.81 8.08
N GLU A 74 -6.12 -20.57 8.03
CA GLU A 74 -7.10 -21.57 7.67
C GLU A 74 -6.91 -22.03 6.21
N LEU A 75 -6.75 -21.09 5.28
CA LEU A 75 -6.57 -21.38 3.87
C LEU A 75 -5.21 -22.00 3.56
N ASP A 76 -4.15 -21.61 4.25
CA ASP A 76 -2.83 -22.25 4.18
C ASP A 76 -2.95 -23.76 4.47
N THR A 77 -3.63 -24.12 5.55
CA THR A 77 -3.86 -25.52 5.89
C THR A 77 -4.74 -26.24 4.87
N THR A 78 -5.78 -25.56 4.37
CA THR A 78 -6.77 -26.14 3.45
C THR A 78 -6.17 -26.44 2.08
N TYR A 79 -5.40 -25.52 1.54
CA TYR A 79 -4.81 -25.66 0.19
C TYR A 79 -3.41 -26.27 0.19
N SER A 80 -2.84 -26.59 1.37
CA SER A 80 -1.45 -27.06 1.50
C SER A 80 -0.46 -26.12 0.80
N ASP A 81 -0.76 -24.81 0.84
CA ASP A 81 0.02 -23.73 0.27
C ASP A 81 0.76 -22.99 1.42
N THR A 82 1.36 -21.87 1.15
CA THR A 82 2.00 -21.02 2.16
C THR A 82 1.07 -19.87 2.52
N ALA A 83 0.97 -19.53 3.80
CA ALA A 83 0.28 -18.31 4.23
C ALA A 83 0.78 -17.12 3.43
N LYS A 84 -0.15 -16.29 2.94
CA LYS A 84 0.19 -15.18 2.04
C LYS A 84 0.69 -13.97 2.81
N ASP A 85 1.65 -13.26 2.24
CA ASP A 85 2.07 -11.96 2.73
C ASP A 85 0.91 -10.95 2.64
N ILE A 86 0.71 -10.19 3.71
CA ILE A 86 -0.32 -9.15 3.79
C ILE A 86 0.35 -7.79 3.96
N TYR A 87 0.04 -6.87 3.06
CA TYR A 87 0.46 -5.47 3.11
C TYR A 87 -0.73 -4.55 3.28
N LEU A 88 -0.63 -3.57 4.16
CA LEU A 88 -1.64 -2.54 4.34
C LEU A 88 -1.28 -1.29 3.55
N LYS A 89 -2.17 -0.82 2.67
CA LYS A 89 -1.97 0.42 1.90
C LYS A 89 -2.59 1.61 2.60
N ILE A 90 -1.75 2.57 3.01
CA ILE A 90 -2.11 3.72 3.85
C ILE A 90 -2.24 5.03 3.05
N ALA A 91 -3.03 5.96 3.58
CA ALA A 91 -3.16 7.30 3.03
C ALA A 91 -1.94 8.18 3.40
N PRO A 92 -1.62 9.20 2.60
CA PRO A 92 -0.56 10.14 2.93
C PRO A 92 -1.00 11.25 3.91
N ASP A 93 -2.32 11.45 4.07
CA ASP A 93 -2.91 12.58 4.79
C ASP A 93 -3.17 12.25 6.28
N LEU A 94 -2.40 11.33 6.85
CA LEU A 94 -2.52 10.88 8.23
C LEU A 94 -1.66 11.74 9.17
N THR A 95 -2.17 11.98 10.36
CA THR A 95 -1.39 12.55 11.46
C THR A 95 -0.36 11.55 12.00
N GLU A 96 0.65 12.03 12.71
CA GLU A 96 1.63 11.15 13.36
C GLU A 96 0.97 10.16 14.35
N ALA A 97 -0.05 10.60 15.09
CA ALA A 97 -0.77 9.74 16.02
C ALA A 97 -1.53 8.61 15.29
N GLU A 98 -2.17 8.92 14.16
CA GLU A 98 -2.82 7.89 13.33
C GLU A 98 -1.80 6.93 12.69
N LEU A 99 -0.64 7.43 12.29
CA LEU A 99 0.46 6.58 11.80
C LEU A 99 0.99 5.67 12.91
N ASP A 100 1.15 6.16 14.14
CA ASP A 100 1.57 5.36 15.30
C ASP A 100 0.56 4.23 15.58
N ASP A 101 -0.74 4.53 15.56
CA ASP A 101 -1.79 3.53 15.72
C ASP A 101 -1.76 2.46 14.61
N ILE A 102 -1.63 2.87 13.35
CA ILE A 102 -1.54 1.97 12.20
C ILE A 102 -0.32 1.04 12.30
N ILE A 103 0.85 1.60 12.63
CA ILE A 103 2.08 0.83 12.80
C ILE A 103 1.91 -0.20 13.91
N GLN A 104 1.38 0.22 15.07
CA GLN A 104 1.19 -0.67 16.20
C GLN A 104 0.20 -1.81 15.87
N VAL A 105 -0.97 -1.49 15.31
CA VAL A 105 -1.96 -2.50 14.90
C VAL A 105 -1.40 -3.46 13.85
N SER A 106 -0.59 -2.94 12.93
CA SER A 106 0.08 -3.75 11.91
C SER A 106 1.06 -4.76 12.52
N ILE A 107 1.84 -4.32 13.50
CA ILE A 107 2.78 -5.18 14.23
C ILE A 107 2.02 -6.23 15.07
N ASP A 108 1.00 -5.80 15.83
CA ASP A 108 0.23 -6.66 16.73
C ASP A 108 -0.50 -7.78 15.96
N ASN A 109 -0.91 -7.49 14.71
CA ASN A 109 -1.55 -8.46 13.82
C ASN A 109 -0.57 -9.22 12.92
N ASN A 110 0.74 -9.05 13.08
CA ASN A 110 1.78 -9.75 12.33
C ASN A 110 1.59 -9.67 10.81
N ILE A 111 1.21 -8.50 10.26
CA ILE A 111 1.21 -8.32 8.81
C ILE A 111 2.64 -8.07 8.31
N THR A 112 2.89 -8.39 7.04
CA THR A 112 4.22 -8.33 6.44
C THR A 112 4.75 -6.89 6.36
N GLY A 113 3.86 -5.91 6.05
CA GLY A 113 4.33 -4.54 5.92
C GLY A 113 3.28 -3.53 5.45
N LEU A 114 3.77 -2.34 5.13
CA LEU A 114 2.95 -1.22 4.67
C LEU A 114 3.29 -0.82 3.23
N ILE A 115 2.28 -0.37 2.47
CA ILE A 115 2.47 0.34 1.21
C ILE A 115 2.21 1.82 1.46
N ALA A 116 3.24 2.61 1.43
CA ALA A 116 3.20 4.05 1.69
C ALA A 116 3.58 4.83 0.40
N THR A 117 2.61 5.50 -0.29
CA THR A 117 1.24 5.78 0.13
C THR A 117 0.24 5.62 -1.03
N ASN A 118 -1.07 5.77 -0.71
CA ASN A 118 -2.11 6.05 -1.70
C ASN A 118 -2.01 7.53 -2.16
N THR A 119 -3.00 8.03 -2.89
CA THR A 119 -3.11 9.42 -3.34
C THR A 119 -3.49 10.36 -2.20
N THR A 120 -3.16 11.66 -2.30
CA THR A 120 -3.52 12.69 -1.31
C THR A 120 -4.79 13.44 -1.69
N ILE A 121 -5.52 13.95 -0.70
CA ILE A 121 -6.59 14.92 -0.88
C ILE A 121 -6.08 16.38 -0.77
N SER A 122 -4.87 16.60 -0.26
CA SER A 122 -4.24 17.93 -0.25
C SER A 122 -4.00 18.42 -1.68
N ARG A 123 -4.10 19.75 -1.84
CA ARG A 123 -3.80 20.48 -3.07
C ARG A 123 -2.67 21.51 -2.89
N ASP A 124 -2.02 21.51 -1.73
CA ASP A 124 -1.00 22.50 -1.33
C ASP A 124 0.22 22.52 -2.27
N THR A 125 0.45 21.43 -2.99
CA THR A 125 1.53 21.31 -3.98
C THR A 125 1.12 21.73 -5.39
N LEU A 126 -0.13 22.14 -5.60
CA LEU A 126 -0.64 22.60 -6.90
C LEU A 126 -0.71 24.12 -6.97
N PRO A 127 -0.61 24.72 -8.18
CA PRO A 127 -0.92 26.12 -8.40
C PRO A 127 -2.34 26.46 -7.95
N GLU A 128 -2.54 27.71 -7.51
CA GLU A 128 -3.88 28.21 -7.15
C GLU A 128 -4.89 28.06 -8.31
N GLY A 129 -6.13 27.73 -7.98
CA GLY A 129 -7.22 27.61 -8.96
C GLY A 129 -7.40 26.22 -9.58
N ILE A 130 -6.58 25.22 -9.20
CA ILE A 130 -6.77 23.83 -9.65
C ILE A 130 -7.58 23.06 -8.60
N TYR A 131 -8.86 22.80 -8.91
CA TYR A 131 -9.82 22.13 -8.03
C TYR A 131 -10.45 20.93 -8.74
N GLU A 132 -9.71 19.81 -8.76
CA GLU A 132 -10.22 18.54 -9.27
C GLU A 132 -10.60 17.62 -8.10
N SER A 133 -11.74 16.91 -8.24
CA SER A 133 -12.17 15.90 -7.28
C SER A 133 -11.28 14.66 -7.34
N GLY A 134 -11.27 13.88 -6.25
CA GLY A 134 -10.50 12.65 -6.16
C GLY A 134 -9.10 12.83 -5.58
N GLY A 135 -8.28 11.79 -5.67
CA GLY A 135 -6.94 11.77 -5.12
C GLY A 135 -5.89 12.31 -6.08
N LEU A 136 -5.03 13.21 -5.60
CA LEU A 136 -3.88 13.71 -6.33
C LEU A 136 -2.73 12.70 -6.27
N SER A 137 -2.17 12.37 -7.43
CA SER A 137 -1.06 11.44 -7.59
C SER A 137 0.10 12.06 -8.39
N GLY A 138 1.13 11.28 -8.70
CA GLY A 138 2.28 11.73 -9.48
C GLY A 138 3.26 12.58 -8.68
N LYS A 139 4.05 13.42 -9.39
CA LYS A 139 5.13 14.19 -8.78
C LYS A 139 4.70 15.08 -7.60
N PRO A 140 3.52 15.74 -7.62
CA PRO A 140 3.05 16.52 -6.48
C PRO A 140 2.88 15.73 -5.17
N LEU A 141 2.67 14.41 -5.25
CA LEU A 141 2.54 13.54 -4.07
C LEU A 141 3.89 13.18 -3.43
N GLU A 142 5.00 13.28 -4.17
CA GLU A 142 6.30 12.77 -3.75
C GLU A 142 6.77 13.30 -2.38
N PRO A 143 6.76 14.61 -2.08
CA PRO A 143 7.25 15.11 -0.81
C PRO A 143 6.48 14.57 0.39
N ILE A 144 5.14 14.47 0.23
CA ILE A 144 4.26 13.96 1.28
C ILE A 144 4.51 12.47 1.49
N SER A 145 4.59 11.70 0.40
CA SER A 145 4.91 10.27 0.45
C SER A 145 6.27 10.01 1.11
N ASN A 146 7.31 10.79 0.77
CA ASN A 146 8.65 10.67 1.38
C ASN A 146 8.62 10.93 2.89
N SER A 147 7.87 11.93 3.32
CA SER A 147 7.70 12.24 4.73
C SER A 147 7.06 11.08 5.51
N VAL A 148 5.97 10.50 4.96
CA VAL A 148 5.30 9.35 5.56
C VAL A 148 6.22 8.12 5.60
N ILE A 149 6.93 7.82 4.50
CA ILE A 149 7.86 6.69 4.46
C ILE A 149 8.94 6.83 5.53
N LYS A 150 9.56 8.02 5.61
CA LYS A 150 10.58 8.31 6.63
C LYS A 150 10.06 8.12 8.04
N TYR A 151 8.84 8.60 8.32
CA TYR A 151 8.21 8.44 9.63
C TYR A 151 7.98 6.97 9.96
N VAL A 152 7.36 6.22 9.05
CA VAL A 152 7.07 4.80 9.20
C VAL A 152 8.36 4.00 9.43
N MET A 153 9.40 4.23 8.63
CA MET A 153 10.69 3.53 8.77
C MET A 153 11.32 3.77 10.15
N ASN A 154 11.30 5.00 10.63
CA ASN A 154 11.83 5.34 11.95
C ASN A 154 11.04 4.66 13.09
N LYS A 155 9.73 4.59 12.98
CA LYS A 155 8.86 4.03 14.03
C LYS A 155 8.77 2.50 13.99
N ALA A 156 8.70 1.90 12.80
CA ALA A 156 8.59 0.46 12.67
C ALA A 156 9.86 -0.30 13.07
N GLN A 157 11.02 0.34 13.05
CA GLN A 157 12.32 -0.22 13.50
C GLN A 157 12.61 -1.62 12.93
N GLY A 158 12.33 -1.81 11.64
CA GLY A 158 12.56 -3.07 10.92
C GLY A 158 11.51 -4.17 11.18
N LYS A 159 10.45 -3.91 11.95
CA LYS A 159 9.38 -4.88 12.18
C LYS A 159 8.38 -5.00 11.03
N LEU A 160 8.36 -4.03 10.12
CA LEU A 160 7.48 -4.00 8.95
C LEU A 160 8.30 -3.72 7.68
N VAL A 161 8.00 -4.42 6.63
CA VAL A 161 8.50 -4.12 5.28
C VAL A 161 7.76 -2.89 4.75
N VAL A 162 8.45 -1.97 4.08
CA VAL A 162 7.83 -0.82 3.42
C VAL A 162 7.99 -0.91 1.92
N ILE A 163 6.86 -0.88 1.21
CA ILE A 163 6.79 -0.70 -0.23
C ILE A 163 6.46 0.77 -0.49
N ALA A 164 7.38 1.51 -1.09
CA ALA A 164 7.20 2.93 -1.36
C ALA A 164 6.36 3.17 -2.61
N CYS A 165 5.37 4.07 -2.51
CA CYS A 165 4.51 4.44 -3.63
C CYS A 165 4.21 5.95 -3.58
N GLY A 166 4.31 6.62 -4.73
CA GLY A 166 4.00 8.05 -4.88
C GLY A 166 5.14 8.87 -5.47
N GLY A 167 4.88 9.52 -6.59
CA GLY A 167 5.79 10.45 -7.23
C GLY A 167 6.97 9.87 -8.01
N ILE A 168 6.98 8.57 -8.28
CA ILE A 168 8.11 7.88 -8.90
C ILE A 168 7.99 7.90 -10.43
N SER A 169 8.97 8.51 -11.12
CA SER A 169 9.09 8.56 -12.58
C SER A 169 10.53 8.48 -13.08
N SER A 170 11.53 8.63 -12.21
CA SER A 170 12.95 8.59 -12.52
C SER A 170 13.71 7.60 -11.63
N TYR A 171 14.96 7.33 -12.01
CA TYR A 171 15.87 6.53 -11.17
C TYR A 171 16.18 7.24 -9.83
N ASP A 172 16.33 8.56 -9.86
CA ASP A 172 16.59 9.33 -8.64
C ASP A 172 15.43 9.22 -7.66
N ASP A 173 14.17 9.25 -8.14
CA ASP A 173 13.01 9.03 -7.29
C ASP A 173 13.03 7.62 -6.66
N VAL A 174 13.40 6.60 -7.44
CA VAL A 174 13.55 5.22 -6.92
C VAL A 174 14.62 5.16 -5.84
N ARG A 175 15.79 5.74 -6.12
CA ARG A 175 16.92 5.77 -5.19
C ARG A 175 16.54 6.45 -3.89
N GLU A 176 15.90 7.62 -3.96
CA GLU A 176 15.45 8.35 -2.76
C GLU A 176 14.52 7.49 -1.89
N LYS A 177 13.55 6.78 -2.48
CA LYS A 177 12.68 5.87 -1.74
C LYS A 177 13.45 4.74 -1.05
N LEU A 178 14.40 4.14 -1.74
CA LEU A 178 15.25 3.07 -1.19
C LEU A 178 16.20 3.61 -0.11
N ASP A 179 16.76 4.80 -0.29
CA ASP A 179 17.62 5.46 0.70
C ASP A 179 16.85 5.84 1.98
N LEU A 180 15.53 6.09 1.87
CA LEU A 180 14.63 6.25 3.02
C LEU A 180 14.38 4.93 3.77
N GLY A 181 14.81 3.79 3.22
CA GLY A 181 14.70 2.47 3.83
C GLY A 181 13.60 1.58 3.25
N ALA A 182 12.88 2.00 2.21
CA ALA A 182 11.91 1.14 1.55
C ALA A 182 12.58 -0.07 0.91
N SER A 183 11.93 -1.24 1.01
CA SER A 183 12.44 -2.48 0.42
C SER A 183 12.11 -2.60 -1.07
N LEU A 184 10.98 -2.03 -1.49
CA LEU A 184 10.48 -2.07 -2.86
C LEU A 184 9.83 -0.73 -3.22
N VAL A 185 9.65 -0.49 -4.52
CA VAL A 185 8.90 0.65 -5.04
C VAL A 185 7.74 0.20 -5.91
N GLN A 186 6.62 0.92 -5.85
CA GLN A 186 5.43 0.69 -6.65
C GLN A 186 5.16 1.89 -7.56
N LEU A 187 4.97 1.65 -8.85
CA LEU A 187 4.74 2.66 -9.89
C LEU A 187 3.28 2.64 -10.32
N TYR A 188 2.69 3.81 -10.53
CA TYR A 188 1.38 3.95 -11.17
C TYR A 188 1.35 5.13 -12.15
N THR A 189 1.35 6.37 -11.67
CA THR A 189 1.20 7.58 -12.49
C THR A 189 2.34 7.74 -13.50
N GLY A 190 3.59 7.52 -13.10
CA GLY A 190 4.73 7.53 -14.01
C GLY A 190 4.57 6.52 -15.15
N LEU A 191 4.04 5.32 -14.85
CA LEU A 191 3.78 4.30 -15.85
C LEU A 191 2.70 4.72 -16.86
N ILE A 192 1.66 5.46 -16.41
CA ILE A 192 0.61 5.98 -17.30
C ILE A 192 1.18 7.00 -18.29
N TYR A 193 2.06 7.89 -17.84
CA TYR A 193 2.63 8.93 -18.71
C TYR A 193 3.76 8.42 -19.62
N GLU A 194 4.63 7.54 -19.12
CA GLU A 194 5.81 7.08 -19.86
C GLU A 194 5.64 5.69 -20.49
N GLY A 195 4.56 4.97 -20.15
CA GLY A 195 4.28 3.63 -20.66
C GLY A 195 5.16 2.54 -20.02
N PRO A 196 4.99 1.28 -20.48
CA PRO A 196 5.65 0.10 -19.87
C PRO A 196 7.19 0.12 -20.02
N GLY A 197 7.73 0.94 -20.90
CA GLY A 197 9.16 1.13 -21.06
C GLY A 197 9.86 1.73 -19.82
N LEU A 198 9.10 2.45 -18.99
CA LEU A 198 9.62 3.04 -17.75
C LEU A 198 10.28 1.99 -16.85
N ILE A 199 9.62 0.86 -16.60
CA ILE A 199 10.15 -0.19 -15.72
C ILE A 199 11.49 -0.72 -16.25
N LYS A 200 11.58 -0.96 -17.56
CA LYS A 200 12.83 -1.46 -18.19
C LYS A 200 13.95 -0.43 -18.07
N ARG A 201 13.64 0.86 -18.29
CA ARG A 201 14.60 1.96 -18.16
C ARG A 201 15.13 2.06 -16.74
N LEU A 202 14.26 2.14 -15.74
CA LEU A 202 14.63 2.22 -14.32
C LEU A 202 15.49 1.04 -13.87
N LYS A 203 15.11 -0.19 -14.24
CA LYS A 203 15.93 -1.39 -13.95
C LYS A 203 17.32 -1.32 -14.55
N LYS A 204 17.46 -0.82 -15.79
CA LYS A 204 18.77 -0.67 -16.45
C LYS A 204 19.64 0.37 -15.72
N GLU A 205 19.06 1.51 -15.34
CA GLU A 205 19.75 2.56 -14.60
C GLU A 205 20.21 2.06 -13.22
N MET A 206 19.35 1.36 -12.48
CA MET A 206 19.70 0.71 -11.20
C MET A 206 20.89 -0.27 -11.33
N LEU A 207 20.90 -1.10 -12.37
CA LEU A 207 21.99 -2.05 -12.60
C LEU A 207 23.30 -1.35 -12.98
N SER A 208 23.22 -0.23 -13.68
CA SER A 208 24.40 0.56 -14.07
C SER A 208 25.02 1.31 -12.90
N ALA A 209 24.20 1.76 -11.95
CA ALA A 209 24.66 2.47 -10.76
C ALA A 209 25.28 1.57 -9.67
N ARG A 210 25.15 0.25 -9.80
CA ARG A 210 25.78 -0.73 -8.90
C ARG A 210 27.20 -1.12 -9.30
N LYS A 211 27.68 -0.63 -10.46
CA LYS A 211 29.04 -0.84 -10.96
C LYS A 211 29.94 0.33 -10.56
#